data_5db711b54db8dfe27fe8ec4ea3169f7a
#
_entry.id   5db711b54db8dfe27fe8ec4ea3169f7a
#
_cell.length_a   1.000
_cell.length_b   1.000
_cell.length_c   1.000
_cell.angle_alpha   90.00
_cell.angle_beta   90.00
_cell.angle_gamma   90.00
#
_symmetry.space_group_name_H-M   'P 1'
#
loop_
_entity.id
_entity.type
_entity.pdbx_description
1 polymer ?
#
loop_
_entity_poly.entity_id
_entity_poly.type
_entity_poly.pdbx_seq_one_letter_code
_entity_poly.pdbx_strand_id
1 'polypeptide(L)'
;MRLVLTLLLVTLLCGCESVAFYAQAIGGQLNVMRAARPLDSWLADPQTTPELRARLESARRIRQFASRELALPENGSYASYADLRRPYVVWNVFAAPRFSVEAKPECFPFTGCVSYRGFFSEKLARAHAERLRGDGYDVHIAGVPAYSTLGWFDDPLLSTFILYPEVQLARLLFHELAHQVAYARDDTAFNESFAVVVEEEGVRRWLRAQGRTTELAAFRAAQARKREFAASVAQTRARLGQIYKSDATEQAKARQKAEEFVRLRAEYGNVVPTEANNAFLVSVAVYTQLVPGFERLLADSGGNLPAFYARVRELAASERSSRDTLLARRP
;
A
#
# COMPACT_ATOMS: atom_id res chain seq x y z
N MET A 1 -21.93 -8.17 -41.86
CA MET A 1 -22.75 -7.30 -41.00
C MET A 1 -22.89 -7.83 -39.59
N ARG A 2 -23.30 -9.10 -39.35
CA ARG A 2 -23.42 -9.66 -37.98
C ARG A 2 -22.07 -9.70 -37.20
N LEU A 3 -20.95 -10.05 -37.81
CA LEU A 3 -19.62 -10.11 -37.19
C LEU A 3 -19.13 -8.72 -36.71
N VAL A 4 -19.36 -7.68 -37.54
CA VAL A 4 -18.99 -6.30 -37.23
C VAL A 4 -19.84 -5.75 -36.06
N LEU A 5 -21.14 -6.10 -36.03
CA LEU A 5 -22.02 -5.71 -34.91
C LEU A 5 -21.63 -6.39 -33.60
N THR A 6 -21.22 -7.67 -33.66
CA THR A 6 -20.74 -8.40 -32.50
C THR A 6 -19.41 -7.84 -31.99
N LEU A 7 -18.48 -7.47 -32.87
CA LEU A 7 -17.21 -6.82 -32.48
C LEU A 7 -17.45 -5.44 -31.84
N LEU A 8 -18.37 -4.65 -32.43
CA LEU A 8 -18.75 -3.34 -31.86
C LEU A 8 -19.42 -3.48 -30.47
N LEU A 9 -20.24 -4.50 -30.26
CA LEU A 9 -20.90 -4.76 -28.99
C LEU A 9 -19.89 -5.20 -27.90
N VAL A 10 -18.91 -6.02 -28.24
CA VAL A 10 -17.85 -6.47 -27.34
C VAL A 10 -16.92 -5.31 -26.94
N THR A 11 -16.58 -4.41 -27.89
CA THR A 11 -15.77 -3.21 -27.59
C THR A 11 -16.53 -2.20 -26.72
N LEU A 12 -17.84 -2.08 -26.88
CA LEU A 12 -18.69 -1.24 -26.04
C LEU A 12 -18.82 -1.78 -24.60
N LEU A 13 -18.89 -3.10 -24.40
CA LEU A 13 -18.99 -3.72 -23.08
C LEU A 13 -17.67 -3.62 -22.29
N CYS A 14 -16.51 -3.81 -22.93
CA CYS A 14 -15.19 -3.59 -22.31
C CYS A 14 -14.95 -2.11 -21.96
N GLY A 15 -15.50 -1.18 -22.76
CA GLY A 15 -15.42 0.26 -22.49
C GLY A 15 -16.22 0.70 -21.26
N CYS A 16 -17.40 0.11 -21.03
CA CYS A 16 -18.29 0.50 -19.93
C CYS A 16 -17.70 0.23 -18.55
N GLU A 17 -16.99 -0.88 -18.33
CA GLU A 17 -16.39 -1.19 -17.03
C GLU A 17 -15.24 -0.23 -16.70
N SER A 18 -14.40 0.08 -17.67
CA SER A 18 -13.32 1.06 -17.52
C SER A 18 -13.86 2.46 -17.23
N VAL A 19 -14.89 2.90 -17.98
CA VAL A 19 -15.53 4.21 -17.75
C VAL A 19 -16.14 4.28 -16.35
N ALA A 20 -16.88 3.25 -15.91
CA ALA A 20 -17.47 3.20 -14.58
C ALA A 20 -16.39 3.22 -13.47
N PHE A 21 -15.28 2.53 -13.69
CA PHE A 21 -14.15 2.55 -12.77
C PHE A 21 -13.54 3.95 -12.64
N TYR A 22 -13.23 4.62 -13.77
CA TYR A 22 -12.69 5.98 -13.71
C TYR A 22 -13.69 6.98 -13.16
N ALA A 23 -14.96 6.86 -13.45
CA ALA A 23 -16.01 7.72 -12.91
C ALA A 23 -16.08 7.62 -11.37
N GLN A 24 -16.02 6.39 -10.80
CA GLN A 24 -15.96 6.22 -9.34
C GLN A 24 -14.65 6.70 -8.73
N ALA A 25 -13.52 6.55 -9.41
CA ALA A 25 -12.23 7.01 -8.92
C ALA A 25 -12.17 8.56 -8.87
N ILE A 26 -12.58 9.21 -9.96
CA ILE A 26 -12.66 10.68 -10.05
C ILE A 26 -13.69 11.21 -9.05
N GLY A 27 -14.89 10.63 -9.01
CA GLY A 27 -15.95 11.04 -8.07
C GLY A 27 -15.53 10.86 -6.61
N GLY A 28 -14.84 9.76 -6.29
CA GLY A 28 -14.29 9.50 -4.96
C GLY A 28 -13.23 10.53 -4.56
N GLN A 29 -12.27 10.82 -5.44
CA GLN A 29 -11.26 11.85 -5.23
C GLN A 29 -11.89 13.24 -5.03
N LEU A 30 -12.82 13.64 -5.90
CA LEU A 30 -13.51 14.91 -5.78
C LEU A 30 -14.28 15.03 -4.46
N ASN A 31 -14.89 13.95 -3.97
CA ASN A 31 -15.58 13.94 -2.68
C ASN A 31 -14.61 14.15 -1.52
N VAL A 32 -13.42 13.54 -1.55
CA VAL A 32 -12.36 13.75 -0.56
C VAL A 32 -11.93 15.23 -0.57
N MET A 33 -11.63 15.78 -1.74
CA MET A 33 -11.20 17.19 -1.89
C MET A 33 -12.26 18.19 -1.45
N ARG A 34 -13.55 17.93 -1.73
CA ARG A 34 -14.66 18.79 -1.29
C ARG A 34 -14.90 18.76 0.23
N ALA A 35 -14.60 17.63 0.87
CA ALA A 35 -14.69 17.48 2.32
C ALA A 35 -13.52 18.14 3.06
N ALA A 36 -12.41 18.40 2.36
CA ALA A 36 -11.20 18.97 2.94
C ALA A 36 -11.37 20.45 3.29
N ARG A 37 -10.97 20.81 4.52
CA ARG A 37 -10.89 22.20 5.01
C ARG A 37 -9.48 22.45 5.55
N PRO A 38 -8.91 23.68 5.41
CA PRO A 38 -7.59 24.02 5.96
C PRO A 38 -7.48 23.68 7.45
N LEU A 39 -6.33 23.21 7.90
CA LEU A 39 -6.08 22.88 9.32
C LEU A 39 -6.33 24.09 10.23
N ASP A 40 -5.92 25.29 9.81
CA ASP A 40 -6.12 26.52 10.59
C ASP A 40 -7.59 26.82 10.82
N SER A 41 -8.45 26.51 9.83
CA SER A 41 -9.90 26.65 10.00
C SER A 41 -10.47 25.68 11.03
N TRP A 42 -9.97 24.44 11.07
CA TRP A 42 -10.35 23.46 12.09
C TRP A 42 -9.83 23.84 13.48
N LEU A 43 -8.59 24.29 13.57
CA LEU A 43 -7.96 24.68 14.84
C LEU A 43 -8.57 25.96 15.44
N ALA A 44 -9.09 26.86 14.61
CA ALA A 44 -9.80 28.06 15.05
C ALA A 44 -11.28 27.80 15.41
N ASP A 45 -11.87 26.69 14.92
CA ASP A 45 -13.29 26.39 15.10
C ASP A 45 -13.58 25.95 16.55
N PRO A 46 -14.43 26.67 17.32
CA PRO A 46 -14.78 26.27 18.69
C PRO A 46 -15.49 24.93 18.80
N GLN A 47 -16.10 24.44 17.71
CA GLN A 47 -16.78 23.14 17.67
C GLN A 47 -15.82 21.97 17.45
N THR A 48 -14.56 22.22 17.09
CA THR A 48 -13.55 21.17 16.99
C THR A 48 -13.27 20.61 18.38
N THR A 49 -13.50 19.31 18.56
CA THR A 49 -13.30 18.66 19.87
C THR A 49 -11.84 18.76 20.31
N PRO A 50 -11.57 18.82 21.65
CA PRO A 50 -10.19 18.88 22.15
C PRO A 50 -9.32 17.73 21.64
N GLU A 51 -9.88 16.52 21.51
CA GLU A 51 -9.16 15.36 21.00
C GLU A 51 -8.75 15.57 19.53
N LEU A 52 -9.68 15.93 18.64
CA LEU A 52 -9.38 16.18 17.23
C LEU A 52 -8.35 17.31 17.09
N ARG A 53 -8.50 18.40 17.84
CA ARG A 53 -7.56 19.53 17.86
C ARG A 53 -6.14 19.05 18.19
N ALA A 54 -5.96 18.28 19.27
CA ALA A 54 -4.67 17.74 19.66
C ALA A 54 -4.06 16.83 18.57
N ARG A 55 -4.89 16.03 17.88
CA ARG A 55 -4.45 15.17 16.77
C ARG A 55 -4.03 15.96 15.54
N LEU A 56 -4.77 17.01 15.17
CA LEU A 56 -4.42 17.89 14.06
C LEU A 56 -3.11 18.65 14.33
N GLU A 57 -2.90 19.13 15.56
CA GLU A 57 -1.64 19.74 15.97
C GLU A 57 -0.46 18.76 15.93
N SER A 58 -0.69 17.52 16.37
CA SER A 58 0.33 16.45 16.27
C SER A 58 0.68 16.16 14.81
N ALA A 59 -0.33 16.01 13.94
CA ALA A 59 -0.12 15.81 12.51
C ALA A 59 0.67 16.96 11.87
N ARG A 60 0.39 18.23 12.26
CA ARG A 60 1.16 19.40 11.80
C ARG A 60 2.64 19.29 12.19
N ARG A 61 2.95 18.93 13.46
CA ARG A 61 4.34 18.73 13.89
C ARG A 61 5.03 17.62 13.13
N ILE A 62 4.36 16.48 12.92
CA ILE A 62 4.88 15.35 12.15
C ILE A 62 5.16 15.79 10.71
N ARG A 63 4.23 16.52 10.08
CA ARG A 63 4.39 17.03 8.71
C ARG A 63 5.58 17.97 8.56
N GLN A 64 5.78 18.88 9.53
CA GLN A 64 6.94 19.77 9.56
C GLN A 64 8.26 19.00 9.71
N PHE A 65 8.28 17.99 10.58
CA PHE A 65 9.42 17.11 10.75
C PHE A 65 9.75 16.35 9.45
N ALA A 66 8.75 15.87 8.74
CA ALA A 66 8.93 15.17 7.48
C ALA A 66 9.72 15.99 6.46
N SER A 67 9.43 17.28 6.30
CA SER A 67 10.17 18.13 5.37
C SER A 67 11.55 18.52 5.90
N ARG A 68 11.66 18.91 7.17
CA ARG A 68 12.91 19.45 7.72
C ARG A 68 13.97 18.38 7.97
N GLU A 69 13.57 17.23 8.51
CA GLU A 69 14.48 16.20 9.01
C GLU A 69 14.57 14.96 8.10
N LEU A 70 13.52 14.72 7.29
CA LEU A 70 13.48 13.57 6.40
C LEU A 70 13.64 13.95 4.93
N ALA A 71 13.78 15.22 4.59
CA ALA A 71 13.85 15.72 3.22
C ALA A 71 12.68 15.23 2.34
N LEU A 72 11.51 14.99 2.93
CA LEU A 72 10.29 14.68 2.21
C LEU A 72 9.70 15.97 1.62
N PRO A 73 8.90 15.89 0.53
CA PRO A 73 8.44 17.07 -0.20
C PRO A 73 7.76 18.11 0.69
N GLU A 74 8.10 19.38 0.50
CA GLU A 74 7.44 20.51 1.15
C GLU A 74 6.38 21.10 0.19
N ASN A 75 5.12 20.70 0.40
CA ASN A 75 3.97 21.12 -0.40
C ASN A 75 2.72 21.21 0.49
N GLY A 76 1.55 21.44 -0.11
CA GLY A 76 0.28 21.56 0.61
C GLY A 76 -0.31 20.24 1.13
N SER A 77 0.29 19.10 0.85
CA SER A 77 -0.20 17.81 1.37
C SER A 77 -0.19 17.78 2.89
N TYR A 78 -1.32 17.34 3.48
CA TYR A 78 -1.59 17.27 4.92
C TYR A 78 -1.69 18.65 5.62
N ALA A 79 -1.90 19.74 4.85
CA ALA A 79 -2.24 21.05 5.39
C ALA A 79 -3.76 21.27 5.55
N SER A 80 -4.57 20.28 5.19
CA SER A 80 -6.03 20.25 5.35
C SER A 80 -6.49 18.94 5.97
N TYR A 81 -7.76 18.91 6.45
CA TYR A 81 -8.38 17.71 7.01
C TYR A 81 -9.78 17.51 6.43
N ALA A 82 -10.12 16.24 6.11
CA ALA A 82 -11.42 15.82 5.61
C ALA A 82 -12.05 14.75 6.51
N ASP A 83 -13.27 14.99 7.00
CA ASP A 83 -14.08 13.98 7.69
C ASP A 83 -14.90 13.19 6.68
N LEU A 84 -14.52 11.92 6.47
CA LEU A 84 -15.16 11.03 5.50
C LEU A 84 -16.28 10.19 6.09
N ARG A 85 -16.43 10.13 7.42
CA ARG A 85 -17.45 9.34 8.14
C ARG A 85 -17.52 7.87 7.71
N ARG A 86 -16.37 7.28 7.44
CA ARG A 86 -16.21 5.86 7.03
C ARG A 86 -14.86 5.33 7.47
N PRO A 87 -14.71 4.00 7.66
CA PRO A 87 -13.49 3.43 8.25
C PRO A 87 -12.27 3.46 7.32
N TYR A 88 -12.49 3.46 5.99
CA TYR A 88 -11.43 3.48 4.99
C TYR A 88 -11.73 4.45 3.87
N VAL A 89 -10.69 5.02 3.29
CA VAL A 89 -10.84 5.93 2.13
C VAL A 89 -10.95 5.13 0.83
N VAL A 90 -10.23 4.00 0.72
CA VAL A 90 -10.19 3.11 -0.44
C VAL A 90 -10.25 1.66 0.02
N TRP A 91 -10.79 0.79 -0.80
CA TRP A 91 -10.74 -0.68 -0.67
C TRP A 91 -9.92 -1.25 -1.83
N ASN A 92 -8.77 -1.83 -1.52
CA ASN A 92 -7.93 -2.49 -2.51
C ASN A 92 -8.35 -3.95 -2.67
N VAL A 93 -8.64 -4.34 -3.91
CA VAL A 93 -8.96 -5.72 -4.30
C VAL A 93 -7.73 -6.33 -4.95
N PHE A 94 -7.12 -7.29 -4.25
CA PHE A 94 -6.04 -8.12 -4.75
C PHE A 94 -6.61 -9.40 -5.36
N ALA A 95 -6.06 -9.85 -6.47
CA ALA A 95 -6.40 -11.13 -7.07
C ALA A 95 -5.15 -11.89 -7.49
N ALA A 96 -5.23 -13.21 -7.44
CA ALA A 96 -4.19 -14.10 -7.93
C ALA A 96 -4.84 -15.35 -8.57
N PRO A 97 -4.26 -15.95 -9.62
CA PRO A 97 -4.76 -17.22 -10.13
C PRO A 97 -4.73 -18.30 -9.05
N ARG A 98 -5.67 -19.25 -9.12
CA ARG A 98 -5.86 -20.31 -8.11
C ARG A 98 -4.56 -21.06 -7.74
N PHE A 99 -3.69 -21.26 -8.72
CA PHE A 99 -2.39 -21.92 -8.57
C PHE A 99 -1.23 -21.02 -9.02
N SER A 100 -1.22 -19.78 -8.51
CA SER A 100 -0.12 -18.85 -8.69
C SER A 100 0.07 -18.00 -7.42
N VAL A 101 1.30 -17.65 -7.10
CA VAL A 101 1.66 -16.71 -6.04
C VAL A 101 1.88 -15.29 -6.58
N GLU A 102 1.64 -15.08 -7.87
CA GLU A 102 1.77 -13.78 -8.53
C GLU A 102 0.42 -13.07 -8.61
N ALA A 103 0.44 -11.74 -8.53
CA ALA A 103 -0.75 -10.93 -8.67
C ALA A 103 -1.34 -11.04 -10.09
N LYS A 104 -2.67 -11.03 -10.18
CA LYS A 104 -3.34 -10.64 -11.43
C LYS A 104 -3.07 -9.15 -11.64
N PRO A 105 -2.39 -8.75 -12.74
CA PRO A 105 -2.11 -7.34 -12.97
C PRO A 105 -3.40 -6.57 -13.31
N GLU A 106 -3.50 -5.36 -12.76
CA GLU A 106 -4.53 -4.38 -13.09
C GLU A 106 -3.86 -3.18 -13.77
N CYS A 107 -4.14 -2.96 -15.05
CA CYS A 107 -3.39 -2.00 -15.87
C CYS A 107 -4.20 -0.72 -16.12
N PHE A 108 -3.56 0.43 -15.92
CA PHE A 108 -4.15 1.76 -16.05
C PHE A 108 -3.25 2.68 -16.90
N PRO A 109 -3.82 3.64 -17.66
CA PRO A 109 -3.05 4.50 -18.57
C PRO A 109 -1.91 5.29 -17.92
N PHE A 110 -2.12 5.78 -16.67
CA PHE A 110 -1.16 6.67 -16.00
C PHE A 110 -0.25 5.93 -15.04
N THR A 111 -0.79 5.07 -14.19
CA THR A 111 -0.03 4.34 -13.16
C THR A 111 0.64 3.07 -13.68
N GLY A 112 0.30 2.64 -14.89
CA GLY A 112 0.75 1.38 -15.44
C GLY A 112 0.02 0.17 -14.84
N CYS A 113 0.68 -1.00 -14.83
CA CYS A 113 0.12 -2.22 -14.27
C CYS A 113 0.50 -2.36 -12.79
N VAL A 114 -0.49 -2.44 -11.93
CA VAL A 114 -0.35 -2.57 -10.47
C VAL A 114 -0.91 -3.90 -9.99
N SER A 115 -0.60 -4.28 -8.75
CA SER A 115 -0.96 -5.57 -8.17
C SER A 115 -2.37 -5.63 -7.57
N TYR A 116 -3.14 -4.55 -7.62
CA TYR A 116 -4.48 -4.45 -7.06
C TYR A 116 -5.32 -3.40 -7.78
N ARG A 117 -6.64 -3.42 -7.55
CA ARG A 117 -7.56 -2.37 -8.00
C ARG A 117 -8.19 -1.69 -6.79
N GLY A 118 -8.05 -0.35 -6.70
CA GLY A 118 -8.59 0.46 -5.61
C GLY A 118 -9.98 1.01 -5.92
N PHE A 119 -10.87 0.97 -4.93
CA PHE A 119 -12.23 1.50 -5.04
C PHE A 119 -12.53 2.45 -3.88
N PHE A 120 -13.11 3.62 -4.17
CA PHE A 120 -13.63 4.52 -3.15
C PHE A 120 -14.98 4.04 -2.56
N SER A 121 -15.57 2.99 -3.11
CA SER A 121 -16.82 2.37 -2.66
C SER A 121 -16.59 0.91 -2.27
N GLU A 122 -16.87 0.55 -1.01
CA GLU A 122 -16.81 -0.83 -0.54
C GLU A 122 -17.74 -1.74 -1.35
N LYS A 123 -18.95 -1.27 -1.66
CA LYS A 123 -19.93 -2.02 -2.46
C LYS A 123 -19.37 -2.40 -3.83
N LEU A 124 -18.69 -1.45 -4.50
CA LEU A 124 -18.08 -1.71 -5.82
C LEU A 124 -16.86 -2.63 -5.70
N ALA A 125 -16.04 -2.47 -4.64
CA ALA A 125 -14.93 -3.38 -4.37
C ALA A 125 -15.41 -4.82 -4.18
N ARG A 126 -16.45 -5.03 -3.35
CA ARG A 126 -17.06 -6.35 -3.12
C ARG A 126 -17.66 -6.94 -4.39
N ALA A 127 -18.39 -6.15 -5.17
CA ALA A 127 -18.97 -6.62 -6.44
C ALA A 127 -17.88 -7.03 -7.44
N HIS A 128 -16.77 -6.28 -7.52
CA HIS A 128 -15.62 -6.66 -8.35
C HIS A 128 -14.95 -7.95 -7.85
N ALA A 129 -14.77 -8.07 -6.55
CA ALA A 129 -14.22 -9.26 -5.91
C ALA A 129 -15.04 -10.52 -6.20
N GLU A 130 -16.38 -10.43 -6.13
CA GLU A 130 -17.27 -11.57 -6.45
C GLU A 130 -17.15 -12.00 -7.92
N ARG A 131 -17.04 -11.06 -8.86
CA ARG A 131 -16.78 -11.41 -10.28
C ARG A 131 -15.48 -12.17 -10.43
N LEU A 132 -14.39 -11.67 -9.83
CA LEU A 132 -13.09 -12.35 -9.89
C LEU A 132 -13.13 -13.75 -9.25
N ARG A 133 -13.89 -13.95 -8.15
CA ARG A 133 -14.12 -15.28 -7.57
C ARG A 133 -14.89 -16.20 -8.53
N GLY A 134 -15.92 -15.67 -9.21
CA GLY A 134 -16.66 -16.38 -10.25
C GLY A 134 -15.76 -16.80 -11.43
N ASP A 135 -14.75 -16.00 -11.75
CA ASP A 135 -13.74 -16.29 -12.78
C ASP A 135 -12.62 -17.24 -12.28
N GLY A 136 -12.71 -17.74 -11.04
CA GLY A 136 -11.78 -18.72 -10.47
C GLY A 136 -10.50 -18.13 -9.85
N TYR A 137 -10.44 -16.83 -9.61
CA TYR A 137 -9.32 -16.20 -8.90
C TYR A 137 -9.47 -16.33 -7.37
N ASP A 138 -8.35 -16.46 -6.69
CA ASP A 138 -8.23 -16.13 -5.27
C ASP A 138 -8.33 -14.61 -5.12
N VAL A 139 -9.10 -14.13 -4.15
CA VAL A 139 -9.34 -12.69 -3.96
C VAL A 139 -9.21 -12.30 -2.50
N HIS A 140 -8.52 -11.18 -2.25
CA HIS A 140 -8.43 -10.54 -0.93
C HIS A 140 -8.80 -9.06 -1.04
N ILE A 141 -9.63 -8.57 -0.11
CA ILE A 141 -10.02 -7.16 -0.02
C ILE A 141 -9.36 -6.56 1.21
N ALA A 142 -8.60 -5.49 1.04
CA ALA A 142 -8.00 -4.74 2.13
C ALA A 142 -8.57 -3.32 2.18
N GLY A 143 -9.07 -2.90 3.35
CA GLY A 143 -9.41 -1.50 3.61
C GLY A 143 -8.15 -0.67 3.80
N VAL A 144 -8.06 0.48 3.14
CA VAL A 144 -6.90 1.37 3.14
C VAL A 144 -7.28 2.70 3.78
N PRO A 145 -6.61 3.09 4.88
CA PRO A 145 -6.94 4.32 5.60
C PRO A 145 -6.46 5.59 4.90
N ALA A 146 -5.38 5.51 4.11
CA ALA A 146 -4.78 6.62 3.39
C ALA A 146 -4.36 6.18 1.99
N TYR A 147 -4.12 7.12 1.10
CA TYR A 147 -3.50 6.93 -0.21
C TYR A 147 -2.81 8.21 -0.65
N SER A 148 -1.83 8.10 -1.52
CA SER A 148 -1.16 9.24 -2.11
C SER A 148 -1.63 9.46 -3.55
N THR A 149 -1.85 10.72 -3.89
CA THR A 149 -2.03 11.14 -5.30
C THR A 149 -0.70 11.40 -6.00
N LEU A 150 0.41 10.95 -5.45
CA LEU A 150 1.77 11.14 -5.98
C LEU A 150 2.15 12.63 -6.15
N GLY A 151 1.53 13.53 -5.38
CA GLY A 151 1.73 14.98 -5.48
C GLY A 151 0.94 15.67 -6.60
N TRP A 152 0.03 14.97 -7.28
CA TRP A 152 -0.89 15.60 -8.25
C TRP A 152 -1.90 16.53 -7.57
N PHE A 153 -2.23 16.25 -6.30
CA PHE A 153 -3.08 17.06 -5.45
C PHE A 153 -2.43 17.19 -4.07
N ASP A 154 -2.85 18.21 -3.31
CA ASP A 154 -2.52 18.36 -1.90
C ASP A 154 -3.40 17.42 -1.08
N ASP A 155 -2.92 16.20 -0.79
CA ASP A 155 -3.66 15.17 -0.09
C ASP A 155 -4.01 15.62 1.35
N PRO A 156 -5.29 15.54 1.81
CA PRO A 156 -5.68 15.94 3.15
C PRO A 156 -5.36 14.87 4.20
N LEU A 157 -5.25 15.27 5.47
CA LEU A 157 -5.47 14.38 6.60
C LEU A 157 -6.92 13.86 6.56
N LEU A 158 -7.13 12.59 6.94
CA LEU A 158 -8.45 11.97 6.85
C LEU A 158 -8.93 11.44 8.21
N SER A 159 -10.24 11.46 8.43
CA SER A 159 -10.88 10.88 9.62
C SER A 159 -10.61 9.37 9.76
N THR A 160 -10.25 8.71 8.67
CA THR A 160 -9.92 7.29 8.63
C THR A 160 -8.64 6.92 9.39
N PHE A 161 -7.76 7.90 9.67
CA PHE A 161 -6.47 7.63 10.36
C PHE A 161 -6.05 8.70 11.38
N ILE A 162 -6.69 9.88 11.42
CA ILE A 162 -6.24 10.98 12.30
C ILE A 162 -6.22 10.59 13.78
N LEU A 163 -7.09 9.68 14.20
CA LEU A 163 -7.18 9.20 15.58
C LEU A 163 -6.21 8.05 15.90
N TYR A 164 -5.36 7.64 14.97
CA TYR A 164 -4.35 6.62 15.23
C TYR A 164 -3.36 7.09 16.32
N PRO A 165 -2.74 6.17 17.08
CA PRO A 165 -1.62 6.52 17.96
C PRO A 165 -0.55 7.31 17.19
N GLU A 166 0.08 8.30 17.83
CA GLU A 166 0.99 9.26 17.16
C GLU A 166 2.08 8.58 16.33
N VAL A 167 2.68 7.49 16.85
CA VAL A 167 3.70 6.72 16.12
C VAL A 167 3.13 6.13 14.80
N GLN A 168 1.88 5.66 14.83
CA GLN A 168 1.21 5.12 13.64
C GLN A 168 0.83 6.24 12.66
N LEU A 169 0.41 7.39 13.19
CA LEU A 169 0.13 8.58 12.39
C LEU A 169 1.41 9.07 11.69
N ALA A 170 2.52 9.17 12.42
CA ALA A 170 3.81 9.57 11.84
C ALA A 170 4.26 8.58 10.76
N ARG A 171 4.16 7.28 11.05
CA ARG A 171 4.47 6.21 10.10
C ARG A 171 3.70 6.39 8.79
N LEU A 172 2.38 6.57 8.88
CA LEU A 172 1.50 6.71 7.73
C LEU A 172 1.85 7.96 6.90
N LEU A 173 2.01 9.11 7.55
CA LEU A 173 2.35 10.36 6.86
C LEU A 173 3.70 10.27 6.13
N PHE A 174 4.70 9.65 6.73
CA PHE A 174 6.01 9.46 6.08
C PHE A 174 5.92 8.49 4.89
N HIS A 175 5.11 7.43 5.01
CA HIS A 175 4.83 6.49 3.93
C HIS A 175 4.23 7.18 2.70
N GLU A 176 3.13 7.88 2.89
CA GLU A 176 2.42 8.54 1.79
C GLU A 176 3.24 9.67 1.15
N LEU A 177 4.02 10.41 1.95
CA LEU A 177 4.94 11.42 1.43
C LEU A 177 6.11 10.79 0.66
N ALA A 178 6.55 9.58 1.00
CA ALA A 178 7.59 8.88 0.26
C ALA A 178 7.17 8.59 -1.18
N HIS A 179 5.90 8.26 -1.42
CA HIS A 179 5.39 8.07 -2.78
C HIS A 179 5.50 9.31 -3.68
N GLN A 180 5.61 10.50 -3.10
CA GLN A 180 5.84 11.73 -3.86
C GLN A 180 7.34 11.96 -4.19
N VAL A 181 8.25 11.22 -3.56
CA VAL A 181 9.69 11.32 -3.82
C VAL A 181 10.10 10.56 -5.08
N ALA A 182 9.61 9.33 -5.20
CA ALA A 182 9.92 8.44 -6.32
C ALA A 182 8.77 7.46 -6.56
N TYR A 183 8.49 7.20 -7.83
CA TYR A 183 7.48 6.24 -8.27
C TYR A 183 7.98 5.52 -9.52
N ALA A 184 8.09 4.20 -9.43
CA ALA A 184 8.38 3.33 -10.58
C ALA A 184 7.06 2.83 -11.18
N ARG A 185 6.80 3.19 -12.43
CA ARG A 185 5.64 2.70 -13.16
C ARG A 185 5.72 1.17 -13.30
N ASP A 186 4.58 0.50 -13.24
CA ASP A 186 4.45 -0.96 -13.38
C ASP A 186 5.11 -1.78 -12.25
N ASP A 187 5.44 -1.15 -11.10
CA ASP A 187 6.18 -1.82 -10.03
C ASP A 187 5.67 -1.46 -8.63
N THR A 188 4.51 -2.03 -8.26
CA THR A 188 3.91 -1.82 -6.93
C THR A 188 4.87 -2.22 -5.81
N ALA A 189 5.59 -3.34 -5.94
CA ALA A 189 6.49 -3.82 -4.91
C ALA A 189 7.66 -2.87 -4.67
N PHE A 190 8.20 -2.26 -5.71
CA PHE A 190 9.21 -1.21 -5.59
C PHE A 190 8.66 -0.01 -4.81
N ASN A 191 7.51 0.50 -5.22
CA ASN A 191 6.92 1.71 -4.64
C ASN A 191 6.57 1.53 -3.16
N GLU A 192 5.91 0.42 -2.81
CA GLU A 192 5.51 0.14 -1.44
C GLU A 192 6.71 -0.18 -0.54
N SER A 193 7.66 -1.01 -1.01
CA SER A 193 8.85 -1.34 -0.20
C SER A 193 9.75 -0.12 0.05
N PHE A 194 9.87 0.78 -0.92
CA PHE A 194 10.55 2.06 -0.73
C PHE A 194 9.87 2.89 0.35
N ALA A 195 8.55 3.06 0.27
CA ALA A 195 7.78 3.82 1.25
C ALA A 195 7.89 3.21 2.66
N VAL A 196 7.89 1.87 2.79
CA VAL A 196 8.11 1.18 4.07
C VAL A 196 9.48 1.52 4.67
N VAL A 197 10.55 1.57 3.89
CA VAL A 197 11.89 1.93 4.42
C VAL A 197 11.93 3.38 4.88
N VAL A 198 11.29 4.29 4.13
CA VAL A 198 11.20 5.71 4.52
C VAL A 198 10.37 5.89 5.79
N GLU A 199 9.20 5.22 5.90
CA GLU A 199 8.35 5.30 7.11
C GLU A 199 9.09 4.79 8.35
N GLU A 200 9.81 3.67 8.23
CA GLU A 200 10.54 3.08 9.36
C GLU A 200 11.70 3.96 9.82
N GLU A 201 12.51 4.46 8.90
CA GLU A 201 13.61 5.38 9.22
C GLU A 201 13.07 6.71 9.76
N GLY A 202 11.99 7.22 9.16
CA GLY A 202 11.32 8.43 9.59
C GLY A 202 10.84 8.34 11.04
N VAL A 203 10.15 7.28 11.41
CA VAL A 203 9.69 7.05 12.79
C VAL A 203 10.86 6.91 13.74
N ARG A 204 11.94 6.20 13.36
CA ARG A 204 13.15 6.09 14.19
C ARG A 204 13.76 7.46 14.48
N ARG A 205 13.89 8.34 13.49
CA ARG A 205 14.39 9.71 13.65
C ARG A 205 13.44 10.57 14.48
N TRP A 206 12.14 10.49 14.20
CA TRP A 206 11.11 11.19 14.96
C TRP A 206 11.15 10.90 16.45
N LEU A 207 11.21 9.63 16.83
CA LEU A 207 11.27 9.21 18.24
C LEU A 207 12.59 9.57 18.90
N ARG A 208 13.73 9.46 18.18
CA ARG A 208 15.03 9.89 18.70
C ARG A 208 15.09 11.39 18.95
N ALA A 209 14.60 12.20 18.03
CA ALA A 209 14.61 13.65 18.17
C ALA A 209 13.81 14.14 19.38
N GLN A 210 12.82 13.34 19.82
CA GLN A 210 12.01 13.63 20.99
C GLN A 210 12.49 12.94 22.28
N GLY A 211 13.60 12.18 22.25
CA GLY A 211 14.09 11.42 23.40
C GLY A 211 13.17 10.27 23.84
N ARG A 212 12.23 9.81 23.00
CA ARG A 212 11.22 8.76 23.32
C ARG A 212 11.83 7.37 23.19
N THR A 213 12.78 7.03 24.03
CA THR A 213 13.58 5.79 23.91
C THR A 213 12.77 4.52 24.13
N THR A 214 11.81 4.52 25.06
CA THR A 214 10.92 3.38 25.31
C THR A 214 10.03 3.07 24.10
N GLU A 215 9.45 4.09 23.49
CA GLU A 215 8.61 3.91 22.31
C GLU A 215 9.44 3.51 21.08
N LEU A 216 10.66 4.00 20.97
CA LEU A 216 11.61 3.56 19.95
C LEU A 216 11.96 2.07 20.10
N ALA A 217 12.17 1.58 21.31
CA ALA A 217 12.40 0.17 21.57
C ALA A 217 11.16 -0.68 21.22
N ALA A 218 9.97 -0.24 21.63
CA ALA A 218 8.71 -0.90 21.30
C ALA A 218 8.44 -0.91 19.77
N PHE A 219 8.71 0.18 19.07
CA PHE A 219 8.61 0.28 17.62
C PHE A 219 9.55 -0.72 16.93
N ARG A 220 10.83 -0.77 17.34
CA ARG A 220 11.79 -1.73 16.79
C ARG A 220 11.36 -3.19 16.98
N ALA A 221 10.87 -3.53 18.17
CA ALA A 221 10.35 -4.86 18.46
C ALA A 221 9.13 -5.21 17.57
N ALA A 222 8.23 -4.24 17.35
CA ALA A 222 7.10 -4.43 16.45
C ALA A 222 7.54 -4.64 14.98
N GLN A 223 8.56 -3.90 14.52
CA GLN A 223 9.09 -4.08 13.17
C GLN A 223 9.82 -5.43 13.02
N ALA A 224 10.53 -5.91 14.04
CA ALA A 224 11.15 -7.24 14.04
C ALA A 224 10.07 -8.33 13.82
N ARG A 225 8.96 -8.30 14.58
CA ARG A 225 7.84 -9.25 14.41
C ARG A 225 7.20 -9.16 13.01
N LYS A 226 7.08 -7.96 12.43
CA LYS A 226 6.60 -7.83 11.05
C LYS A 226 7.54 -8.46 10.03
N ARG A 227 8.86 -8.34 10.22
CA ARG A 227 9.86 -8.99 9.36
C ARG A 227 9.81 -10.51 9.48
N GLU A 228 9.65 -11.06 10.68
CA GLU A 228 9.46 -12.50 10.90
C GLU A 228 8.22 -12.99 10.15
N PHE A 229 7.09 -12.32 10.30
CA PHE A 229 5.88 -12.63 9.55
C PHE A 229 6.09 -12.56 8.03
N ALA A 230 6.73 -11.49 7.53
CA ALA A 230 7.04 -11.33 6.12
C ALA A 230 7.94 -12.47 5.58
N ALA A 231 8.92 -12.90 6.38
CA ALA A 231 9.78 -14.03 6.04
C ALA A 231 8.99 -15.34 5.92
N SER A 232 8.07 -15.61 6.87
CA SER A 232 7.20 -16.80 6.83
C SER A 232 6.24 -16.75 5.63
N VAL A 233 5.70 -15.58 5.29
CA VAL A 233 4.90 -15.40 4.06
C VAL A 233 5.74 -15.67 2.81
N ALA A 234 6.97 -15.16 2.74
CA ALA A 234 7.87 -15.40 1.61
C ALA A 234 8.22 -16.90 1.45
N GLN A 235 8.49 -17.62 2.56
CA GLN A 235 8.71 -19.06 2.55
C GLN A 235 7.46 -19.83 2.10
N THR A 236 6.28 -19.46 2.59
CA THR A 236 5.00 -20.07 2.17
C THR A 236 4.78 -19.85 0.67
N ARG A 237 5.03 -18.64 0.14
CA ARG A 237 4.95 -18.36 -1.30
C ARG A 237 5.94 -19.24 -2.09
N ALA A 238 7.16 -19.42 -1.60
CA ALA A 238 8.16 -20.26 -2.27
C ALA A 238 7.71 -21.73 -2.34
N ARG A 239 7.20 -22.30 -1.20
CA ARG A 239 6.68 -23.68 -1.18
C ARG A 239 5.47 -23.85 -2.10
N LEU A 240 4.50 -22.91 -2.05
CA LEU A 240 3.36 -22.93 -2.94
C LEU A 240 3.77 -22.82 -4.42
N GLY A 241 4.76 -21.98 -4.73
CA GLY A 241 5.30 -21.86 -6.08
C GLY A 241 5.89 -23.19 -6.60
N GLN A 242 6.53 -23.97 -5.75
CA GLN A 242 7.02 -25.34 -6.09
C GLN A 242 5.85 -26.32 -6.29
N ILE A 243 4.87 -26.30 -5.39
CA ILE A 243 3.66 -27.15 -5.48
C ILE A 243 2.93 -26.87 -6.80
N TYR A 244 2.74 -25.60 -7.17
CA TYR A 244 2.00 -25.23 -8.39
C TYR A 244 2.72 -25.61 -9.69
N LYS A 245 4.06 -25.65 -9.67
CA LYS A 245 4.90 -26.08 -10.81
C LYS A 245 5.05 -27.60 -10.94
N SER A 246 4.67 -28.38 -9.92
CA SER A 246 4.78 -29.83 -9.95
C SER A 246 3.77 -30.48 -10.89
N ASP A 247 3.99 -31.76 -11.23
CA ASP A 247 3.06 -32.58 -12.03
C ASP A 247 1.88 -33.13 -11.22
N ALA A 248 1.67 -32.66 -9.98
CA ALA A 248 0.56 -33.08 -9.13
C ALA A 248 -0.80 -32.68 -9.75
N THR A 249 -1.84 -33.50 -9.51
CA THR A 249 -3.19 -33.19 -9.94
C THR A 249 -3.68 -31.89 -9.29
N GLU A 250 -4.64 -31.19 -9.91
CA GLU A 250 -5.23 -29.99 -9.34
C GLU A 250 -5.82 -30.22 -7.94
N GLN A 251 -6.42 -31.39 -7.71
CA GLN A 251 -6.94 -31.76 -6.40
C GLN A 251 -5.82 -31.90 -5.36
N ALA A 252 -4.68 -32.49 -5.71
CA ALA A 252 -3.53 -32.60 -4.82
C ALA A 252 -2.91 -31.22 -4.54
N LYS A 253 -2.77 -30.36 -5.56
CA LYS A 253 -2.32 -28.97 -5.39
C LYS A 253 -3.25 -28.17 -4.47
N ALA A 254 -4.57 -28.33 -4.62
CA ALA A 254 -5.55 -27.64 -3.77
C ALA A 254 -5.45 -28.07 -2.30
N ARG A 255 -5.26 -29.38 -2.04
CA ARG A 255 -5.06 -29.89 -0.68
C ARG A 255 -3.78 -29.35 -0.05
N GLN A 256 -2.63 -29.44 -0.75
CA GLN A 256 -1.35 -28.93 -0.27
C GLN A 256 -1.39 -27.41 -0.03
N LYS A 257 -2.09 -26.66 -0.90
CA LYS A 257 -2.34 -25.24 -0.69
C LYS A 257 -3.07 -25.00 0.63
N ALA A 258 -4.15 -25.73 0.91
CA ALA A 258 -4.91 -25.59 2.15
C ALA A 258 -4.03 -25.89 3.40
N GLU A 259 -3.18 -26.94 3.33
CA GLU A 259 -2.23 -27.30 4.38
C GLU A 259 -1.24 -26.17 4.68
N GLU A 260 -0.70 -25.49 3.65
CA GLU A 260 0.21 -24.35 3.83
C GLU A 260 -0.47 -23.16 4.53
N PHE A 261 -1.73 -22.85 4.20
CA PHE A 261 -2.47 -21.78 4.88
C PHE A 261 -2.85 -22.18 6.32
N VAL A 262 -3.16 -23.44 6.60
CA VAL A 262 -3.36 -23.93 7.97
C VAL A 262 -2.09 -23.77 8.78
N ARG A 263 -0.90 -24.12 8.23
CA ARG A 263 0.40 -23.95 8.88
C ARG A 263 0.68 -22.48 9.20
N LEU A 264 0.53 -21.60 8.22
CA LEU A 264 0.77 -20.15 8.41
C LEU A 264 -0.16 -19.57 9.49
N ARG A 265 -1.42 -20.00 9.52
CA ARG A 265 -2.37 -19.55 10.54
C ARG A 265 -2.06 -20.12 11.92
N ALA A 266 -1.60 -21.36 12.02
CA ALA A 266 -1.18 -21.96 13.29
C ALA A 266 -0.02 -21.20 13.93
N GLU A 267 0.87 -20.61 13.09
CA GLU A 267 2.03 -19.84 13.55
C GLU A 267 1.66 -18.40 13.96
N TYR A 268 0.75 -17.73 13.21
CA TYR A 268 0.47 -16.29 13.38
C TYR A 268 -0.95 -15.94 13.83
N GLY A 269 -1.81 -16.92 14.04
CA GLY A 269 -3.16 -16.72 14.57
C GLY A 269 -4.00 -15.76 13.72
N ASN A 270 -4.63 -14.80 14.36
CA ASN A 270 -5.55 -13.84 13.74
C ASN A 270 -4.90 -12.84 12.77
N VAL A 271 -3.56 -12.80 12.68
CA VAL A 271 -2.85 -12.00 11.66
C VAL A 271 -3.13 -12.56 10.26
N VAL A 272 -3.40 -13.88 10.17
CA VAL A 272 -3.75 -14.56 8.93
C VAL A 272 -5.28 -14.76 8.88
N PRO A 273 -6.00 -14.09 7.98
CA PRO A 273 -7.46 -14.25 7.86
C PRO A 273 -7.87 -15.72 7.70
N THR A 274 -9.08 -16.04 8.15
CA THR A 274 -9.63 -17.40 8.01
C THR A 274 -9.72 -17.84 6.55
N GLU A 275 -10.10 -16.91 5.67
CA GLU A 275 -10.21 -17.08 4.22
C GLU A 275 -8.93 -16.72 3.46
N ALA A 276 -7.76 -16.66 4.14
CA ALA A 276 -6.49 -16.35 3.51
C ALA A 276 -6.21 -17.29 2.33
N ASN A 277 -5.72 -16.72 1.25
CA ASN A 277 -5.48 -17.37 -0.03
C ASN A 277 -4.28 -16.73 -0.74
N ASN A 278 -3.99 -17.09 -2.00
CA ASN A 278 -2.84 -16.53 -2.71
C ASN A 278 -2.88 -15.01 -2.81
N ALA A 279 -4.06 -14.38 -2.96
CA ALA A 279 -4.19 -12.93 -3.03
C ALA A 279 -3.83 -12.24 -1.69
N PHE A 280 -4.09 -12.90 -0.55
CA PHE A 280 -3.60 -12.43 0.75
C PHE A 280 -2.06 -12.44 0.79
N LEU A 281 -1.40 -13.51 0.32
CA LEU A 281 0.07 -13.56 0.28
C LEU A 281 0.64 -12.48 -0.65
N VAL A 282 -0.02 -12.20 -1.76
CA VAL A 282 0.33 -11.09 -2.66
C VAL A 282 0.23 -9.75 -1.92
N SER A 283 -0.86 -9.50 -1.19
CA SER A 283 -1.07 -8.23 -0.47
C SER A 283 0.02 -7.95 0.57
N VAL A 284 0.57 -9.00 1.21
CA VAL A 284 1.72 -8.86 2.13
C VAL A 284 3.02 -8.64 1.36
N ALA A 285 3.23 -9.40 0.29
CA ALA A 285 4.50 -9.38 -0.44
C ALA A 285 4.81 -8.04 -1.10
N VAL A 286 3.81 -7.34 -1.64
CA VAL A 286 4.01 -6.03 -2.29
C VAL A 286 4.61 -4.99 -1.35
N TYR A 287 4.38 -5.10 -0.04
CA TYR A 287 4.93 -4.20 0.98
C TYR A 287 6.26 -4.67 1.57
N THR A 288 6.70 -5.91 1.32
CA THR A 288 7.79 -6.48 2.12
C THR A 288 8.95 -7.06 1.29
N GLN A 289 8.70 -7.48 0.06
CA GLN A 289 9.67 -8.31 -0.67
C GLN A 289 10.96 -7.58 -1.06
N LEU A 290 10.95 -6.26 -1.27
CA LEU A 290 12.14 -5.48 -1.63
C LEU A 290 12.68 -4.60 -0.48
N VAL A 291 12.05 -4.62 0.69
CA VAL A 291 12.49 -3.86 1.88
C VAL A 291 13.96 -4.11 2.21
N PRO A 292 14.48 -5.35 2.24
CA PRO A 292 15.91 -5.59 2.54
C PRO A 292 16.86 -4.92 1.52
N GLY A 293 16.44 -4.83 0.25
CA GLY A 293 17.20 -4.16 -0.80
C GLY A 293 17.28 -2.65 -0.58
N PHE A 294 16.17 -2.02 -0.23
CA PHE A 294 16.13 -0.59 0.07
C PHE A 294 16.81 -0.24 1.39
N GLU A 295 16.76 -1.10 2.41
CA GLU A 295 17.52 -0.92 3.65
C GLU A 295 19.03 -0.90 3.39
N ARG A 296 19.54 -1.82 2.55
CA ARG A 296 20.95 -1.79 2.10
C ARG A 296 21.27 -0.50 1.34
N LEU A 297 20.41 -0.10 0.40
CA LEU A 297 20.62 1.12 -0.38
C LEU A 297 20.71 2.38 0.52
N LEU A 298 19.88 2.42 1.57
CA LEU A 298 19.93 3.49 2.58
C LEU A 298 21.24 3.42 3.39
N ALA A 299 21.67 2.23 3.81
CA ALA A 299 22.93 2.02 4.52
C ALA A 299 24.13 2.40 3.65
N ASP A 300 24.18 2.00 2.37
CA ASP A 300 25.20 2.37 1.39
C ASP A 300 25.25 3.88 1.09
N SER A 301 24.15 4.57 1.38
CA SER A 301 24.08 6.04 1.33
C SER A 301 24.50 6.71 2.65
N GLY A 302 25.07 5.95 3.59
CA GLY A 302 25.47 6.44 4.92
C GLY A 302 24.30 6.92 5.77
N GLY A 303 23.07 6.47 5.50
CA GLY A 303 21.84 6.97 6.13
C GLY A 303 21.43 8.39 5.69
N ASN A 304 22.08 8.95 4.67
CA ASN A 304 21.75 10.26 4.10
C ASN A 304 20.52 10.13 3.20
N LEU A 305 19.35 10.64 3.67
CA LEU A 305 18.09 10.51 2.94
C LEU A 305 18.10 11.21 1.57
N PRO A 306 18.60 12.44 1.40
CA PRO A 306 18.71 13.05 0.07
C PRO A 306 19.50 12.20 -0.93
N ALA A 307 20.64 11.65 -0.53
CA ALA A 307 21.46 10.77 -1.37
C ALA A 307 20.73 9.45 -1.67
N PHE A 308 20.09 8.85 -0.68
CA PHE A 308 19.24 7.68 -0.86
C PHE A 308 18.10 7.94 -1.86
N TYR A 309 17.37 9.05 -1.72
CA TYR A 309 16.28 9.43 -2.64
C TYR A 309 16.77 9.66 -4.07
N ALA A 310 17.95 10.24 -4.26
CA ALA A 310 18.55 10.39 -5.59
C ALA A 310 18.76 9.02 -6.26
N ARG A 311 19.36 8.05 -5.54
CA ARG A 311 19.56 6.68 -6.04
C ARG A 311 18.24 5.95 -6.30
N VAL A 312 17.23 6.14 -5.45
CA VAL A 312 15.91 5.55 -5.65
C VAL A 312 15.24 6.09 -6.91
N ARG A 313 15.32 7.41 -7.17
CA ARG A 313 14.80 8.00 -8.42
C ARG A 313 15.50 7.47 -9.67
N GLU A 314 16.81 7.28 -9.63
CA GLU A 314 17.57 6.66 -10.73
C GLU A 314 17.08 5.22 -10.97
N LEU A 315 16.90 4.45 -9.91
CA LEU A 315 16.35 3.10 -10.01
C LEU A 315 14.91 3.11 -10.53
N ALA A 316 14.05 4.01 -10.07
CA ALA A 316 12.67 4.11 -10.53
C ALA A 316 12.58 4.40 -12.05
N ALA A 317 13.55 5.12 -12.59
CA ALA A 317 13.68 5.42 -14.03
C ALA A 317 14.34 4.29 -14.84
N SER A 318 14.97 3.30 -14.19
CA SER A 318 15.63 2.19 -14.87
C SER A 318 14.66 1.07 -15.23
N GLU A 319 15.10 0.11 -16.04
CA GLU A 319 14.32 -1.08 -16.35
C GLU A 319 14.11 -1.97 -15.14
N ARG A 320 12.95 -2.64 -15.06
CA ARG A 320 12.55 -3.48 -13.94
C ARG A 320 13.57 -4.57 -13.63
N SER A 321 14.10 -5.25 -14.66
CA SER A 321 15.12 -6.30 -14.49
C SER A 321 16.38 -5.81 -13.79
N SER A 322 16.81 -4.58 -14.06
CA SER A 322 17.96 -3.93 -13.42
C SER A 322 17.66 -3.60 -11.95
N ARG A 323 16.45 -3.07 -11.67
CA ARG A 323 15.98 -2.82 -10.29
C ARG A 323 15.95 -4.10 -9.47
N ASP A 324 15.31 -5.14 -10.00
CA ASP A 324 15.16 -6.43 -9.33
C ASP A 324 16.52 -7.05 -9.03
N THR A 325 17.46 -7.01 -9.99
CA THR A 325 18.82 -7.52 -9.80
C THR A 325 19.56 -6.79 -8.68
N LEU A 326 19.47 -5.46 -8.62
CA LEU A 326 20.15 -4.65 -7.60
C LEU A 326 19.53 -4.85 -6.22
N LEU A 327 18.21 -4.84 -6.13
CA LEU A 327 17.50 -4.96 -4.86
C LEU A 327 17.45 -6.40 -4.32
N ALA A 328 17.54 -7.42 -5.17
CA ALA A 328 17.58 -8.83 -4.77
C ALA A 328 18.96 -9.32 -4.34
N ARG A 329 20.06 -8.58 -4.61
CA ARG A 329 21.40 -8.97 -4.16
C ARG A 329 21.39 -9.22 -2.65
N ARG A 330 21.78 -10.45 -2.24
CA ARG A 330 22.05 -10.75 -0.83
C ARG A 330 23.42 -10.19 -0.44
N PRO A 331 23.61 -9.76 0.83
CA PRO A 331 24.91 -9.32 1.30
C PRO A 331 25.97 -10.39 1.16
#